data_46e44287526fd6c67cb2dd882f31d254
#
_entry.id   46e44287526fd6c67cb2dd882f31d254
#
_cell.length_a   1.000
_cell.length_b   1.000
_cell.length_c   1.000
_cell.angle_alpha   90.00
_cell.angle_beta   90.00
_cell.angle_gamma   90.00
#
_symmetry.space_group_name_H-M   'P 1'
#
loop_
_entity.id
_entity.type
_entity.pdbx_description
1 polymer ?
#
loop_
_entity_poly.entity_id
_entity_poly.type
_entity_poly.pdbx_seq_one_letter_code
_entity_poly.pdbx_strand_id
1 'polypeptide(L)'
;NTLSDEATDVAKEIVNETTIYIIGSEDAIRGDEVYSNYSLKYSQVANLADRLHELNDKIKVEYIDPDMNPQFISDYAGDSLTTGKVMVKTDKRHKTLAVTDLFSIQQDSSTGQYNYYSKVDGALANALYLVNLDTVPVVAFATGHNEMLTVSDNLSTLTGMLNDNNFEVKEFNMLTDEIPEDASIVVLGTPTTDYTSEELSKLEAYLGDEKMTSSRTLYVTAYPTQSWADMSNLKSFLAEWGLEPQTGVLFESDMNNVLTTQDASPAYLFANVTDKVLSGTYDNVIAAAAAPVKRLFTSNNDIATYSILETSDTAYLTTTQEVEENPNTDTYTITGLAQRYMDNQGKICANVVVDGNSMGYLSTFLGNSTFGNKDYTLDFIKNLTGTTDTRVGLVVNQTQTNTLDISASSAVIQTIGLGLFTIVLPVAVLVIGLVIFLRRRHL
;
A
#
# COMPACT_ATOMS: atom_id res chain seq x y z
N ASN A 1 7.19 -12.56 20.33
CA ASN A 1 8.42 -12.96 19.62
C ASN A 1 8.27 -14.27 18.81
N THR A 2 7.14 -14.51 18.19
CA THR A 2 6.90 -15.65 17.31
C THR A 2 6.69 -15.11 15.91
N LEU A 3 7.33 -15.72 14.91
CA LEU A 3 7.04 -15.40 13.51
C LEU A 3 5.64 -15.89 13.15
N SER A 4 4.95 -15.15 12.29
CA SER A 4 3.73 -15.62 11.64
C SER A 4 4.04 -16.77 10.67
N ASP A 5 3.01 -17.51 10.29
CA ASP A 5 3.16 -18.56 9.28
C ASP A 5 3.61 -17.96 7.94
N GLU A 6 3.09 -16.80 7.57
CA GLU A 6 3.44 -16.07 6.35
C GLU A 6 4.91 -15.64 6.36
N ALA A 7 5.41 -15.08 7.47
CA ALA A 7 6.82 -14.69 7.59
C ALA A 7 7.75 -15.90 7.54
N THR A 8 7.31 -17.01 8.14
CA THR A 8 8.04 -18.29 8.11
C THR A 8 8.13 -18.85 6.68
N ASP A 9 7.04 -18.79 5.93
CA ASP A 9 6.99 -19.24 4.53
C ASP A 9 7.87 -18.39 3.63
N VAL A 10 7.80 -17.05 3.77
CA VAL A 10 8.68 -16.14 3.02
C VAL A 10 10.14 -16.46 3.31
N ALA A 11 10.54 -16.60 4.58
CA ALA A 11 11.93 -16.88 4.94
C ALA A 11 12.45 -18.19 4.31
N LYS A 12 11.63 -19.25 4.29
CA LYS A 12 12.00 -20.54 3.68
C LYS A 12 12.16 -20.48 2.17
N GLU A 13 11.45 -19.57 1.50
CA GLU A 13 11.48 -19.43 0.04
C GLU A 13 12.64 -18.55 -0.46
N ILE A 14 13.37 -17.85 0.40
CA ILE A 14 14.52 -17.01 0.03
C ILE A 14 15.63 -17.88 -0.58
N VAL A 15 16.02 -17.53 -1.81
CA VAL A 15 17.08 -18.24 -2.56
C VAL A 15 18.36 -17.43 -2.72
N ASN A 16 18.25 -16.08 -2.64
CA ASN A 16 19.41 -15.19 -2.76
C ASN A 16 20.01 -14.89 -1.40
N GLU A 17 21.34 -14.65 -1.38
CA GLU A 17 22.00 -14.12 -0.18
C GLU A 17 21.36 -12.76 0.17
N THR A 18 20.77 -12.67 1.35
CA THR A 18 20.02 -11.50 1.83
C THR A 18 20.51 -11.11 3.20
N THR A 19 20.90 -9.87 3.40
CA THR A 19 21.37 -9.38 4.70
C THR A 19 20.36 -8.39 5.31
N ILE A 20 20.03 -8.62 6.56
CA ILE A 20 19.26 -7.70 7.42
C ILE A 20 20.28 -6.91 8.23
N TYR A 21 20.47 -5.63 7.85
CA TYR A 21 21.32 -4.70 8.60
C TYR A 21 20.48 -3.95 9.64
N ILE A 22 20.76 -4.15 10.91
CA ILE A 22 20.12 -3.43 12.02
C ILE A 22 21.06 -2.26 12.38
N ILE A 23 20.58 -1.03 12.21
CA ILE A 23 21.40 0.14 12.42
C ILE A 23 21.45 0.48 13.92
N GLY A 24 22.63 0.33 14.51
CA GLY A 24 22.93 0.51 15.92
C GLY A 24 23.92 -0.54 16.43
N SER A 25 24.48 -0.32 17.60
CA SER A 25 25.30 -1.34 18.24
C SER A 25 24.44 -2.52 18.71
N GLU A 26 24.95 -3.74 18.60
CA GLU A 26 24.22 -4.97 18.99
C GLU A 26 23.78 -4.91 20.47
N ASP A 27 24.65 -4.44 21.36
CA ASP A 27 24.36 -4.33 22.79
C ASP A 27 23.18 -3.39 23.06
N ALA A 28 23.16 -2.21 22.42
CA ALA A 28 22.08 -1.24 22.58
C ALA A 28 20.74 -1.74 22.02
N ILE A 29 20.78 -2.45 20.89
CA ILE A 29 19.58 -3.04 20.25
C ILE A 29 19.02 -4.15 21.15
N ARG A 30 19.85 -5.11 21.58
CA ARG A 30 19.41 -6.25 22.40
C ARG A 30 19.08 -5.85 23.84
N GLY A 31 19.68 -4.78 24.34
CA GLY A 31 19.43 -4.22 25.68
C GLY A 31 18.19 -3.32 25.77
N ASP A 32 17.42 -3.13 24.69
CA ASP A 32 16.30 -2.18 24.64
C ASP A 32 16.70 -0.72 24.95
N GLU A 33 17.95 -0.33 24.69
CA GLU A 33 18.42 1.04 24.92
C GLU A 33 17.93 2.00 23.83
N VAL A 34 17.72 1.46 22.62
CA VAL A 34 17.17 2.20 21.48
C VAL A 34 15.70 2.49 21.74
N TYR A 35 15.33 3.77 21.68
CA TYR A 35 13.99 4.26 21.99
C TYR A 35 13.47 3.90 23.40
N SER A 36 14.37 3.72 24.37
CA SER A 36 14.04 3.40 25.77
C SER A 36 13.06 4.40 26.41
N ASN A 37 13.17 5.70 26.03
CA ASN A 37 12.26 6.76 26.51
C ASN A 37 10.79 6.54 26.12
N TYR A 38 10.52 5.72 25.12
CA TYR A 38 9.17 5.36 24.67
C TYR A 38 8.73 4.00 25.20
N SER A 39 9.50 3.38 26.09
CA SER A 39 9.26 2.02 26.61
C SER A 39 9.10 0.97 25.49
N LEU A 40 9.74 1.21 24.36
CA LEU A 40 9.70 0.35 23.18
C LEU A 40 10.61 -0.85 23.41
N LYS A 41 10.13 -2.06 23.19
CA LYS A 41 10.92 -3.29 23.25
C LYS A 41 11.61 -3.54 21.89
N TYR A 42 12.66 -2.75 21.63
CA TYR A 42 13.35 -2.76 20.34
C TYR A 42 14.14 -4.06 20.08
N SER A 43 14.52 -4.79 21.14
CA SER A 43 15.13 -6.13 21.06
C SER A 43 14.31 -7.15 20.25
N GLN A 44 13.02 -6.89 20.03
CA GLN A 44 12.17 -7.71 19.17
C GLN A 44 12.67 -7.75 17.72
N VAL A 45 13.26 -6.65 17.23
CA VAL A 45 13.82 -6.58 15.87
C VAL A 45 14.93 -7.61 15.72
N ALA A 46 15.91 -7.60 16.65
CA ALA A 46 17.00 -8.56 16.68
C ALA A 46 16.48 -10.01 16.80
N ASN A 47 15.58 -10.25 17.76
CA ASN A 47 15.07 -11.59 18.03
C ASN A 47 14.30 -12.18 16.84
N LEU A 48 13.52 -11.37 16.10
CA LEU A 48 12.80 -11.85 14.92
C LEU A 48 13.73 -12.01 13.71
N ALA A 49 14.71 -11.13 13.54
CA ALA A 49 15.74 -11.27 12.51
C ALA A 49 16.57 -12.55 12.72
N ASP A 50 16.99 -12.85 13.97
CA ASP A 50 17.70 -14.08 14.30
C ASP A 50 16.88 -15.32 13.94
N ARG A 51 15.55 -15.32 14.23
CA ARG A 51 14.65 -16.43 13.86
C ARG A 51 14.51 -16.61 12.36
N LEU A 52 14.48 -15.52 11.59
CA LEU A 52 14.46 -15.59 10.12
C LEU A 52 15.76 -16.22 9.61
N HIS A 53 16.91 -15.86 10.20
CA HIS A 53 18.20 -16.50 9.91
C HIS A 53 18.21 -18.00 10.26
N GLU A 54 17.67 -18.38 11.43
CA GLU A 54 17.58 -19.79 11.85
C GLU A 54 16.75 -20.65 10.88
N LEU A 55 15.76 -20.04 10.19
CA LEU A 55 14.94 -20.74 9.19
C LEU A 55 15.63 -20.91 7.84
N ASN A 56 16.58 -20.00 7.50
CA ASN A 56 17.25 -20.03 6.20
C ASN A 56 18.63 -19.37 6.28
N ASP A 57 19.68 -20.13 6.03
CA ASP A 57 21.10 -19.70 6.05
C ASP A 57 21.42 -18.60 5.03
N LYS A 58 20.57 -18.40 4.02
CA LYS A 58 20.69 -17.30 3.05
C LYS A 58 20.38 -15.92 3.64
N ILE A 59 19.65 -15.90 4.74
CA ILE A 59 19.33 -14.67 5.46
C ILE A 59 20.42 -14.45 6.51
N LYS A 60 21.12 -13.32 6.44
CA LYS A 60 22.16 -12.93 7.40
C LYS A 60 21.69 -11.75 8.22
N VAL A 61 22.17 -11.63 9.44
CA VAL A 61 21.88 -10.50 10.34
C VAL A 61 23.20 -9.82 10.72
N GLU A 62 23.28 -8.53 10.48
CA GLU A 62 24.45 -7.71 10.80
C GLU A 62 24.04 -6.43 11.53
N TYR A 63 24.88 -5.98 12.46
CA TYR A 63 24.67 -4.74 13.21
C TYR A 63 25.64 -3.67 12.71
N ILE A 64 25.11 -2.51 12.37
CA ILE A 64 25.89 -1.38 11.85
C ILE A 64 25.77 -0.22 12.83
N ASP A 65 26.80 -0.05 13.65
CA ASP A 65 26.94 1.13 14.49
C ASP A 65 27.35 2.32 13.61
N PRO A 66 26.52 3.39 13.51
CA PRO A 66 26.81 4.53 12.64
C PRO A 66 28.13 5.22 12.97
N ASP A 67 28.50 5.28 14.23
CA ASP A 67 29.73 5.95 14.70
C ASP A 67 30.99 5.13 14.32
N MET A 68 30.85 3.82 14.27
CA MET A 68 31.94 2.92 13.92
C MET A 68 32.03 2.62 12.43
N ASN A 69 30.93 2.82 11.68
CA ASN A 69 30.82 2.49 10.27
C ASN A 69 30.35 3.68 9.41
N PRO A 70 31.03 4.85 9.47
CA PRO A 70 30.59 6.05 8.76
C PRO A 70 30.58 5.88 7.23
N GLN A 71 31.44 5.01 6.68
CA GLN A 71 31.47 4.73 5.25
C GLN A 71 30.18 4.03 4.81
N PHE A 72 29.72 3.02 5.54
CA PHE A 72 28.45 2.34 5.23
C PHE A 72 27.29 3.33 5.23
N ILE A 73 27.22 4.22 6.21
CA ILE A 73 26.18 5.24 6.28
C ILE A 73 26.24 6.20 5.09
N SER A 74 27.46 6.58 4.68
CA SER A 74 27.67 7.45 3.52
C SER A 74 27.29 6.79 2.19
N ASP A 75 27.56 5.50 2.04
CA ASP A 75 27.23 4.74 0.83
C ASP A 75 25.70 4.66 0.60
N TYR A 76 24.91 4.82 1.67
CA TYR A 76 23.45 4.86 1.66
C TYR A 76 22.88 6.19 2.17
N ALA A 77 23.51 7.31 1.80
CA ALA A 77 23.10 8.64 2.27
C ALA A 77 21.64 8.98 1.95
N GLY A 78 21.12 8.50 0.79
CA GLY A 78 19.72 8.68 0.38
C GLY A 78 18.71 8.04 1.34
N ASP A 79 19.08 6.97 2.03
CA ASP A 79 18.22 6.28 3.01
C ASP A 79 18.21 6.96 4.38
N SER A 80 19.10 7.92 4.61
CA SER A 80 19.25 8.63 5.89
C SER A 80 19.35 7.66 7.07
N LEU A 81 20.23 6.67 6.98
CA LEU A 81 20.38 5.62 7.97
C LEU A 81 20.76 6.18 9.33
N THR A 82 19.91 5.96 10.33
CA THR A 82 20.11 6.35 11.74
C THR A 82 19.81 5.16 12.63
N THR A 83 20.35 5.19 13.86
CA THR A 83 20.09 4.14 14.86
C THR A 83 18.59 3.85 14.99
N GLY A 84 18.22 2.59 14.93
CA GLY A 84 16.84 2.11 14.97
C GLY A 84 16.19 1.96 13.61
N LYS A 85 16.88 2.22 12.50
CA LYS A 85 16.43 1.77 11.18
C LYS A 85 16.92 0.34 10.89
N VAL A 86 16.25 -0.35 9.98
CA VAL A 86 16.68 -1.65 9.46
C VAL A 86 16.75 -1.57 7.95
N MET A 87 17.83 -2.06 7.35
CA MET A 87 17.94 -2.20 5.91
C MET A 87 18.05 -3.67 5.54
N VAL A 88 17.16 -4.15 4.70
CA VAL A 88 17.22 -5.51 4.12
C VAL A 88 17.76 -5.37 2.71
N LYS A 89 18.78 -6.17 2.35
CA LYS A 89 19.53 -5.99 1.11
C LYS A 89 19.92 -7.31 0.46
N THR A 90 19.82 -7.34 -0.87
CA THR A 90 20.45 -8.32 -1.76
C THR A 90 21.49 -7.61 -2.66
N ASP A 91 22.09 -8.31 -3.59
CA ASP A 91 22.91 -7.73 -4.65
C ASP A 91 22.10 -6.88 -5.65
N LYS A 92 20.79 -7.14 -5.77
CA LYS A 92 19.90 -6.47 -6.73
C LYS A 92 19.33 -5.16 -6.18
N ARG A 93 18.90 -5.15 -4.92
CA ARG A 93 18.21 -4.01 -4.29
C ARG A 93 18.24 -4.04 -2.78
N HIS A 94 17.82 -2.95 -2.18
CA HIS A 94 17.60 -2.88 -0.74
C HIS A 94 16.27 -2.19 -0.40
N LYS A 95 15.79 -2.42 0.81
CA LYS A 95 14.64 -1.75 1.40
C LYS A 95 15.00 -1.31 2.81
N THR A 96 14.84 -0.02 3.08
CA THR A 96 15.05 0.55 4.41
C THR A 96 13.71 0.69 5.13
N LEU A 97 13.67 0.24 6.37
CA LEU A 97 12.52 0.31 7.27
C LEU A 97 12.81 1.32 8.38
N ALA A 98 11.94 2.30 8.53
CA ALA A 98 11.97 3.24 9.64
C ALA A 98 11.33 2.61 10.90
N VAL A 99 11.50 3.25 12.06
CA VAL A 99 10.86 2.80 13.29
C VAL A 99 9.32 2.76 13.18
N THR A 100 8.73 3.65 12.40
CA THR A 100 7.28 3.71 12.13
C THR A 100 6.77 2.57 11.27
N ASP A 101 7.66 1.93 10.48
CA ASP A 101 7.36 0.71 9.72
C ASP A 101 7.40 -0.53 10.63
N LEU A 102 8.26 -0.50 11.65
CA LEU A 102 8.47 -1.59 12.60
C LEU A 102 7.50 -1.56 13.79
N PHE A 103 7.02 -0.37 14.16
CA PHE A 103 6.12 -0.19 15.31
C PHE A 103 5.05 0.86 14.99
N SER A 104 3.86 0.69 15.57
CA SER A 104 2.83 1.73 15.58
C SER A 104 2.55 2.20 17.00
N ILE A 105 2.18 3.47 17.11
CA ILE A 105 1.83 4.12 18.38
C ILE A 105 0.37 4.53 18.28
N GLN A 106 -0.45 4.07 19.22
CA GLN A 106 -1.86 4.45 19.31
C GLN A 106 -2.13 5.09 20.65
N GLN A 107 -2.78 6.25 20.66
CA GLN A 107 -3.22 6.88 21.89
C GLN A 107 -4.59 6.33 22.28
N ASP A 108 -4.71 5.79 23.47
CA ASP A 108 -5.98 5.42 24.06
C ASP A 108 -6.79 6.68 24.34
N SER A 109 -7.90 6.84 23.66
CA SER A 109 -8.76 8.02 23.77
C SER A 109 -9.43 8.17 25.15
N SER A 110 -9.52 7.09 25.94
CA SER A 110 -10.15 7.10 27.27
C SER A 110 -9.16 7.42 28.38
N THR A 111 -7.90 6.99 28.25
CA THR A 111 -6.86 7.14 29.28
C THR A 111 -5.79 8.16 28.90
N GLY A 112 -5.69 8.54 27.63
CA GLY A 112 -4.63 9.40 27.10
C GLY A 112 -3.25 8.71 27.03
N GLN A 113 -3.17 7.42 27.38
CA GLN A 113 -1.93 6.66 27.34
C GLN A 113 -1.57 6.23 25.91
N TYR A 114 -0.26 6.11 25.63
CA TYR A 114 0.23 5.59 24.37
C TYR A 114 0.48 4.09 24.46
N ASN A 115 -0.14 3.35 23.55
CA ASN A 115 0.08 1.93 23.36
C ASN A 115 0.99 1.70 22.16
N TYR A 116 1.97 0.82 22.33
CA TYR A 116 2.93 0.48 21.30
C TYR A 116 2.64 -0.92 20.75
N TYR A 117 2.56 -1.03 19.44
CA TYR A 117 2.29 -2.29 18.75
C TYR A 117 3.44 -2.64 17.82
N SER A 118 3.90 -3.89 17.89
CA SER A 118 4.93 -4.41 16.99
C SER A 118 4.34 -4.77 15.66
N LYS A 119 4.99 -4.33 14.59
CA LYS A 119 4.77 -4.72 13.19
C LYS A 119 6.00 -5.42 12.61
N VAL A 120 7.01 -5.70 13.44
CA VAL A 120 8.35 -6.14 13.03
C VAL A 120 8.31 -7.40 12.17
N ASP A 121 7.51 -8.37 12.55
CA ASP A 121 7.37 -9.65 11.84
C ASP A 121 6.99 -9.45 10.37
N GLY A 122 5.86 -8.80 10.12
CA GLY A 122 5.38 -8.54 8.77
C GLY A 122 6.27 -7.56 7.99
N ALA A 123 6.84 -6.54 8.67
CA ALA A 123 7.71 -5.57 8.03
C ALA A 123 9.02 -6.22 7.52
N LEU A 124 9.66 -7.07 8.33
CA LEU A 124 10.86 -7.80 7.91
C LEU A 124 10.54 -8.81 6.79
N ALA A 125 9.45 -9.55 6.91
CA ALA A 125 9.04 -10.51 5.89
C ALA A 125 8.71 -9.83 4.56
N ASN A 126 7.99 -8.71 4.57
CA ASN A 126 7.74 -7.91 3.37
C ASN A 126 9.02 -7.38 2.74
N ALA A 127 9.96 -6.88 3.54
CA ALA A 127 11.23 -6.39 3.04
C ALA A 127 12.07 -7.53 2.42
N LEU A 128 12.14 -8.70 3.08
CA LEU A 128 12.79 -9.90 2.54
C LEU A 128 12.18 -10.33 1.20
N TYR A 129 10.86 -10.37 1.12
CA TYR A 129 10.16 -10.71 -0.11
C TYR A 129 10.49 -9.73 -1.23
N LEU A 130 10.36 -8.42 -0.98
CA LEU A 130 10.60 -7.35 -1.94
C LEU A 130 12.01 -7.41 -2.54
N VAL A 131 13.04 -7.52 -1.69
CA VAL A 131 14.43 -7.49 -2.17
C VAL A 131 14.84 -8.73 -2.95
N ASN A 132 14.05 -9.80 -2.84
CA ASN A 132 14.24 -11.06 -3.54
C ASN A 132 13.41 -11.21 -4.82
N LEU A 133 12.50 -10.29 -5.11
CA LEU A 133 11.77 -10.30 -6.36
C LEU A 133 12.72 -10.10 -7.55
N ASP A 134 12.53 -10.85 -8.63
CA ASP A 134 13.32 -10.67 -9.85
C ASP A 134 13.02 -9.31 -10.50
N THR A 135 11.76 -8.94 -10.56
CA THR A 135 11.29 -7.65 -11.07
C THR A 135 10.32 -7.02 -10.10
N VAL A 136 10.37 -5.69 -9.96
CA VAL A 136 9.41 -4.90 -9.19
C VAL A 136 8.70 -4.00 -10.17
N PRO A 137 7.35 -4.01 -10.19
CA PRO A 137 6.63 -3.10 -11.07
C PRO A 137 6.86 -1.64 -10.64
N VAL A 138 7.16 -0.79 -11.62
CA VAL A 138 7.43 0.63 -11.43
C VAL A 138 6.22 1.44 -11.85
N VAL A 139 5.78 2.34 -10.99
CA VAL A 139 4.76 3.36 -11.29
C VAL A 139 5.48 4.70 -11.46
N ALA A 140 5.58 5.16 -12.69
CA ALA A 140 6.30 6.38 -13.06
C ALA A 140 5.32 7.55 -13.27
N PHE A 141 5.44 8.59 -12.46
CA PHE A 141 4.63 9.79 -12.56
C PHE A 141 5.32 10.81 -13.47
N ALA A 142 4.64 11.16 -14.56
CA ALA A 142 5.09 12.21 -15.45
C ALA A 142 4.85 13.59 -14.86
N THR A 143 5.79 14.50 -15.08
CA THR A 143 5.71 15.93 -14.76
C THR A 143 6.03 16.76 -16.01
N GLY A 144 5.75 18.07 -15.96
CA GLY A 144 6.06 18.99 -17.06
C GLY A 144 4.84 19.62 -17.72
N HIS A 145 3.63 19.12 -17.46
CA HIS A 145 2.38 19.57 -18.07
C HIS A 145 1.41 20.21 -17.04
N ASN A 146 1.98 20.81 -15.98
CA ASN A 146 1.23 21.45 -14.87
C ASN A 146 0.18 20.49 -14.29
N GLU A 147 0.60 19.31 -13.95
CA GLU A 147 -0.21 18.25 -13.37
C GLU A 147 -0.82 18.71 -12.04
N MET A 148 -2.13 18.47 -11.85
CA MET A 148 -2.83 18.77 -10.60
C MET A 148 -2.53 17.73 -9.51
N LEU A 149 -2.22 16.48 -9.91
CA LEU A 149 -1.83 15.39 -9.02
C LEU A 149 -0.34 15.11 -9.17
N THR A 150 0.42 15.37 -8.11
CA THR A 150 1.87 15.17 -8.07
C THR A 150 2.29 14.40 -6.83
N VAL A 151 3.38 13.66 -6.93
CA VAL A 151 3.94 12.89 -5.80
C VAL A 151 4.36 13.82 -4.67
N SER A 152 4.92 14.99 -5.01
CA SER A 152 5.42 15.95 -4.03
C SER A 152 4.33 16.63 -3.20
N ASP A 153 3.12 16.82 -3.77
CA ASP A 153 2.11 17.67 -3.14
C ASP A 153 0.96 16.88 -2.50
N ASN A 154 0.32 15.97 -3.23
CA ASN A 154 -0.96 15.43 -2.79
C ASN A 154 -1.13 13.92 -2.91
N LEU A 155 -0.15 13.19 -3.46
CA LEU A 155 -0.23 11.73 -3.65
C LEU A 155 0.55 10.91 -2.61
N SER A 156 0.92 11.49 -1.46
CA SER A 156 1.70 10.81 -0.43
C SER A 156 1.06 9.51 0.08
N THR A 157 -0.28 9.49 0.20
CA THR A 157 -1.02 8.27 0.61
C THR A 157 -0.98 7.20 -0.47
N LEU A 158 -1.14 7.59 -1.75
CA LEU A 158 -1.06 6.66 -2.88
C LEU A 158 0.36 6.09 -3.00
N THR A 159 1.37 6.92 -2.96
CA THR A 159 2.77 6.47 -3.07
C THR A 159 3.20 5.60 -1.89
N GLY A 160 2.74 5.92 -0.67
CA GLY A 160 2.91 5.08 0.50
C GLY A 160 2.27 3.70 0.30
N MET A 161 1.01 3.65 -0.15
CA MET A 161 0.31 2.40 -0.45
C MET A 161 1.05 1.57 -1.51
N LEU A 162 1.54 2.20 -2.57
CA LEU A 162 2.30 1.52 -3.62
C LEU A 162 3.60 0.93 -3.06
N ASN A 163 4.37 1.70 -2.33
CA ASN A 163 5.62 1.25 -1.70
C ASN A 163 5.39 0.11 -0.71
N ASP A 164 4.31 0.17 0.08
CA ASP A 164 3.92 -0.88 1.03
C ASP A 164 3.49 -2.18 0.33
N ASN A 165 3.08 -2.07 -0.93
CA ASN A 165 2.64 -3.20 -1.76
C ASN A 165 3.66 -3.58 -2.84
N ASN A 166 4.94 -3.31 -2.62
CA ASN A 166 6.07 -3.74 -3.45
C ASN A 166 6.06 -3.16 -4.88
N PHE A 167 5.52 -1.96 -5.04
CA PHE A 167 5.72 -1.14 -6.23
C PHE A 167 6.83 -0.13 -5.97
N GLU A 168 7.63 0.16 -6.98
CA GLU A 168 8.56 1.28 -6.95
C GLU A 168 7.89 2.51 -7.55
N VAL A 169 8.05 3.67 -6.92
CA VAL A 169 7.53 4.94 -7.42
C VAL A 169 8.68 5.78 -7.95
N LYS A 170 8.55 6.26 -9.20
CA LYS A 170 9.49 7.18 -9.85
C LYS A 170 8.76 8.43 -10.32
N GLU A 171 9.48 9.54 -10.43
CA GLU A 171 9.05 10.73 -11.16
C GLU A 171 10.01 10.98 -12.31
N PHE A 172 9.50 11.50 -13.43
CA PHE A 172 10.29 11.93 -14.57
C PHE A 172 9.62 13.12 -15.27
N ASN A 173 10.41 13.96 -15.90
CA ASN A 173 9.89 15.12 -16.61
C ASN A 173 9.70 14.77 -18.08
N MET A 174 8.45 14.71 -18.54
CA MET A 174 8.10 14.30 -19.91
C MET A 174 8.69 15.21 -21.00
N LEU A 175 8.97 16.49 -20.65
CA LEU A 175 9.56 17.46 -21.58
C LEU A 175 11.06 17.20 -21.84
N THR A 176 11.78 16.66 -20.86
CA THR A 176 13.26 16.55 -20.91
C THR A 176 13.78 15.14 -20.84
N ASP A 177 13.00 14.22 -20.27
CA ASP A 177 13.44 12.87 -19.98
C ASP A 177 12.80 11.84 -20.94
N GLU A 178 13.40 10.69 -21.01
CA GLU A 178 12.75 9.52 -21.60
C GLU A 178 11.88 8.82 -20.55
N ILE A 179 10.85 8.11 -21.01
CA ILE A 179 10.04 7.27 -20.12
C ILE A 179 10.96 6.20 -19.52
N PRO A 180 10.95 5.99 -18.19
CA PRO A 180 11.77 4.95 -17.58
C PRO A 180 11.52 3.58 -18.22
N GLU A 181 12.58 2.91 -18.66
CA GLU A 181 12.48 1.64 -19.40
C GLU A 181 11.77 0.54 -18.60
N ASP A 182 11.88 0.58 -17.29
CA ASP A 182 11.27 -0.35 -16.35
C ASP A 182 9.86 0.06 -15.89
N ALA A 183 9.30 1.17 -16.40
CA ALA A 183 7.96 1.60 -16.03
C ALA A 183 6.91 0.56 -16.48
N SER A 184 6.15 0.06 -15.50
CA SER A 184 4.97 -0.76 -15.74
C SER A 184 3.72 0.10 -15.94
N ILE A 185 3.66 1.23 -15.22
CA ILE A 185 2.60 2.24 -15.36
C ILE A 185 3.24 3.62 -15.50
N VAL A 186 2.81 4.37 -16.50
CA VAL A 186 3.08 5.79 -16.65
C VAL A 186 1.82 6.55 -16.29
N VAL A 187 1.90 7.44 -15.29
CA VAL A 187 0.76 8.23 -14.80
C VAL A 187 0.88 9.68 -15.29
N LEU A 188 -0.16 10.16 -15.96
CA LEU A 188 -0.37 11.58 -16.26
C LEU A 188 -1.39 12.13 -15.26
N GLY A 189 -0.89 12.78 -14.22
CA GLY A 189 -1.64 13.19 -13.04
C GLY A 189 -2.54 14.42 -13.25
N THR A 190 -3.58 14.33 -14.04
CA THR A 190 -4.48 15.44 -14.39
C THR A 190 -3.70 16.62 -15.00
N PRO A 191 -3.09 16.43 -16.18
CA PRO A 191 -2.34 17.48 -16.86
C PRO A 191 -3.26 18.65 -17.25
N THR A 192 -2.73 19.87 -17.24
CA THR A 192 -3.47 21.07 -17.66
C THR A 192 -2.90 21.73 -18.91
N THR A 193 -1.80 21.19 -19.44
CA THR A 193 -1.16 21.60 -20.69
C THR A 193 -1.09 20.42 -21.65
N ASP A 194 -1.35 20.68 -22.93
CA ASP A 194 -1.37 19.62 -23.97
C ASP A 194 0.03 19.07 -24.25
N TYR A 195 0.05 17.86 -24.75
CA TYR A 195 1.24 17.12 -25.16
C TYR A 195 1.60 17.40 -26.62
N THR A 196 2.87 17.49 -26.91
CA THR A 196 3.37 17.58 -28.28
C THR A 196 3.29 16.23 -29.00
N SER A 197 3.32 16.26 -30.33
CA SER A 197 3.37 15.01 -31.12
C SER A 197 4.62 14.14 -30.84
N GLU A 198 5.74 14.77 -30.43
CA GLU A 198 6.95 14.04 -30.05
C GLU A 198 6.75 13.27 -28.74
N GLU A 199 6.14 13.91 -27.73
CA GLU A 199 5.84 13.28 -26.46
C GLU A 199 4.81 12.15 -26.59
N LEU A 200 3.78 12.36 -27.43
CA LEU A 200 2.81 11.30 -27.74
C LEU A 200 3.46 10.13 -28.47
N SER A 201 4.44 10.39 -29.35
CA SER A 201 5.21 9.31 -30.00
C SER A 201 6.04 8.50 -29.01
N LYS A 202 6.54 9.12 -27.90
CA LYS A 202 7.18 8.36 -26.82
C LYS A 202 6.17 7.44 -26.14
N LEU A 203 4.93 7.91 -25.87
CA LEU A 203 3.87 7.09 -25.30
C LEU A 203 3.43 5.96 -26.22
N GLU A 204 3.33 6.23 -27.55
CA GLU A 204 3.07 5.18 -28.54
C GLU A 204 4.15 4.11 -28.54
N ALA A 205 5.42 4.52 -28.56
CA ALA A 205 6.55 3.59 -28.51
C ALA A 205 6.57 2.77 -27.20
N TYR A 206 6.24 3.39 -26.07
CA TYR A 206 6.12 2.72 -24.78
C TYR A 206 5.03 1.64 -24.79
N LEU A 207 3.84 1.95 -25.34
CA LEU A 207 2.71 1.02 -25.41
C LEU A 207 2.84 0.00 -26.55
N GLY A 208 3.56 0.34 -27.62
CA GLY A 208 3.72 -0.46 -28.83
C GLY A 208 4.97 -1.34 -28.87
N ASP A 209 5.74 -1.43 -27.79
CA ASP A 209 6.97 -2.22 -27.76
C ASP A 209 6.68 -3.71 -27.86
N GLU A 210 6.92 -4.29 -29.04
CA GLU A 210 6.73 -5.74 -29.30
C GLU A 210 7.64 -6.65 -28.46
N LYS A 211 8.65 -6.09 -27.80
CA LYS A 211 9.58 -6.84 -26.92
C LYS A 211 9.22 -6.76 -25.45
N MET A 212 8.08 -6.12 -25.11
CA MET A 212 7.67 -6.05 -23.72
C MET A 212 7.47 -7.46 -23.13
N THR A 213 7.99 -7.66 -21.94
CA THR A 213 7.90 -8.92 -21.19
C THR A 213 6.86 -8.89 -20.07
N SER A 214 6.29 -7.72 -19.82
CA SER A 214 5.22 -7.47 -18.85
C SER A 214 4.26 -6.42 -19.40
N SER A 215 3.04 -6.38 -18.89
CA SER A 215 2.04 -5.38 -19.29
C SER A 215 2.52 -3.96 -19.01
N ARG A 216 2.16 -3.04 -19.90
CA ARG A 216 2.44 -1.61 -19.78
C ARG A 216 1.15 -0.81 -19.81
N THR A 217 1.07 0.20 -18.99
CA THR A 217 -0.16 1.01 -18.84
C THR A 217 0.15 2.49 -18.91
N LEU A 218 -0.59 3.22 -19.72
CA LEU A 218 -0.74 4.67 -19.61
C LEU A 218 -1.98 4.96 -18.76
N TYR A 219 -1.81 5.64 -17.65
CA TYR A 219 -2.88 5.98 -16.71
C TYR A 219 -3.08 7.50 -16.67
N VAL A 220 -4.18 7.98 -17.20
CA VAL A 220 -4.50 9.40 -17.29
C VAL A 220 -5.66 9.73 -16.36
N THR A 221 -5.44 10.61 -15.38
CA THR A 221 -6.52 11.11 -14.55
C THR A 221 -7.11 12.38 -15.15
N ALA A 222 -8.42 12.55 -14.98
CA ALA A 222 -9.19 13.67 -15.48
C ALA A 222 -9.97 14.37 -14.36
N TYR A 223 -10.21 15.67 -14.52
CA TYR A 223 -10.97 16.50 -13.59
C TYR A 223 -12.09 17.27 -14.32
N PRO A 224 -13.24 17.51 -13.69
CA PRO A 224 -14.44 18.09 -14.35
C PRO A 224 -14.25 19.42 -15.08
N THR A 225 -13.38 20.28 -14.57
CA THR A 225 -13.13 21.61 -15.16
C THR A 225 -11.94 21.67 -16.10
N GLN A 226 -11.33 20.53 -16.39
CA GLN A 226 -10.18 20.43 -17.30
C GLN A 226 -10.60 20.82 -18.73
N SER A 227 -9.83 21.69 -19.38
CA SER A 227 -10.13 22.15 -20.73
C SER A 227 -9.62 21.18 -21.78
N TRP A 228 -10.38 20.15 -22.09
CA TRP A 228 -10.05 19.17 -23.12
C TRP A 228 -10.03 19.75 -24.54
N ALA A 229 -10.63 20.92 -24.74
CA ALA A 229 -10.53 21.64 -26.00
C ALA A 229 -9.13 22.19 -26.25
N ASP A 230 -8.43 22.59 -25.18
CA ASP A 230 -7.04 23.09 -25.25
C ASP A 230 -5.99 21.97 -25.22
N MET A 231 -6.42 20.73 -24.97
CA MET A 231 -5.59 19.53 -24.94
C MET A 231 -5.96 18.55 -26.07
N SER A 232 -6.06 19.08 -27.29
CA SER A 232 -6.58 18.36 -28.45
C SER A 232 -5.69 17.18 -28.88
N ASN A 233 -4.38 17.27 -28.67
CA ASN A 233 -3.44 16.20 -29.04
C ASN A 233 -3.60 14.99 -28.12
N LEU A 234 -3.54 15.21 -26.81
CA LEU A 234 -3.75 14.14 -25.83
C LEU A 234 -5.15 13.55 -25.97
N LYS A 235 -6.19 14.39 -26.13
CA LYS A 235 -7.56 13.93 -26.33
C LYS A 235 -7.70 13.03 -27.55
N SER A 236 -7.07 13.40 -28.68
CA SER A 236 -7.08 12.59 -29.92
C SER A 236 -6.37 11.27 -29.72
N PHE A 237 -5.22 11.27 -29.06
CA PHE A 237 -4.49 10.06 -28.72
C PHE A 237 -5.35 9.08 -27.89
N LEU A 238 -6.03 9.59 -26.86
CA LEU A 238 -6.92 8.76 -26.03
C LEU A 238 -8.13 8.23 -26.83
N ALA A 239 -8.66 9.03 -27.76
CA ALA A 239 -9.77 8.64 -28.64
C ALA A 239 -9.40 7.49 -29.58
N GLU A 240 -8.14 7.39 -30.04
CA GLU A 240 -7.65 6.26 -30.83
C GLU A 240 -7.73 4.95 -30.05
N TRP A 241 -7.54 5.02 -28.72
CA TRP A 241 -7.73 3.90 -27.79
C TRP A 241 -9.19 3.67 -27.40
N GLY A 242 -10.12 4.51 -27.89
CA GLY A 242 -11.55 4.38 -27.65
C GLY A 242 -12.05 5.02 -26.36
N LEU A 243 -11.27 5.86 -25.74
CA LEU A 243 -11.62 6.56 -24.51
C LEU A 243 -11.58 8.08 -24.72
N GLU A 244 -12.65 8.76 -24.35
CA GLU A 244 -12.74 10.20 -24.48
C GLU A 244 -13.15 10.83 -23.12
N PRO A 245 -12.23 11.54 -22.45
CA PRO A 245 -12.58 12.28 -21.24
C PRO A 245 -13.53 13.43 -21.57
N GLN A 246 -14.52 13.65 -20.72
CA GLN A 246 -15.53 14.66 -20.90
C GLN A 246 -15.37 15.80 -19.88
N THR A 247 -15.82 16.98 -20.22
CA THR A 247 -15.92 18.11 -19.30
C THR A 247 -17.27 18.06 -18.57
N GLY A 248 -17.27 18.43 -17.29
CA GLY A 248 -18.44 18.44 -16.43
C GLY A 248 -18.29 17.49 -15.23
N VAL A 249 -19.14 17.68 -14.25
CA VAL A 249 -19.14 16.90 -13.01
C VAL A 249 -20.36 15.96 -12.96
N LEU A 250 -20.14 14.75 -12.47
CA LEU A 250 -21.21 13.79 -12.23
C LEU A 250 -21.85 14.07 -10.88
N PHE A 251 -23.15 14.26 -10.88
CA PHE A 251 -23.98 14.41 -9.71
C PHE A 251 -24.90 13.20 -9.56
N GLU A 252 -25.24 12.88 -8.33
CA GLU A 252 -26.19 11.85 -7.97
C GLU A 252 -27.52 12.47 -7.55
N SER A 253 -28.63 12.00 -8.12
CA SER A 253 -29.98 12.47 -7.76
C SER A 253 -30.61 11.67 -6.61
N ASP A 254 -30.21 10.41 -6.41
CA ASP A 254 -30.62 9.61 -5.25
C ASP A 254 -29.65 9.81 -4.08
N MET A 255 -30.13 10.51 -3.05
CA MET A 255 -29.31 10.80 -1.86
C MET A 255 -28.87 9.56 -1.07
N ASN A 256 -29.43 8.36 -1.33
CA ASN A 256 -28.94 7.12 -0.76
C ASN A 256 -27.60 6.68 -1.40
N ASN A 257 -27.29 7.16 -2.59
CA ASN A 257 -26.04 6.91 -3.30
C ASN A 257 -25.03 8.06 -3.14
N VAL A 258 -25.24 8.97 -2.18
CA VAL A 258 -24.36 10.10 -1.89
C VAL A 258 -23.69 9.92 -0.53
N LEU A 259 -22.43 10.31 -0.42
CA LEU A 259 -21.75 10.37 0.85
C LEU A 259 -22.39 11.45 1.74
N THR A 260 -23.13 11.00 2.76
CA THR A 260 -23.82 11.89 3.70
C THR A 260 -22.86 12.36 4.79
N THR A 261 -22.36 13.58 4.65
CA THR A 261 -21.63 14.33 5.69
C THR A 261 -22.44 15.56 6.08
N GLN A 262 -21.96 16.40 7.00
CA GLN A 262 -22.63 17.66 7.35
C GLN A 262 -22.86 18.59 6.13
N ASP A 263 -21.98 18.45 5.12
CA ASP A 263 -22.03 19.20 3.86
C ASP A 263 -22.25 18.22 2.69
N ALA A 264 -23.29 17.40 2.76
CA ALA A 264 -23.61 16.43 1.71
C ALA A 264 -23.70 17.11 0.34
N SER A 265 -22.84 16.70 -0.58
CA SER A 265 -22.83 17.20 -1.96
C SER A 265 -23.13 16.07 -2.92
N PRO A 266 -24.04 16.24 -3.88
CA PRO A 266 -24.35 15.23 -4.90
C PRO A 266 -23.14 14.86 -5.77
N ALA A 267 -22.06 15.63 -5.70
CA ALA A 267 -20.79 15.36 -6.37
C ALA A 267 -19.93 14.28 -5.66
N TYR A 268 -20.27 13.87 -4.43
CA TYR A 268 -19.60 12.79 -3.70
C TYR A 268 -20.47 11.55 -3.69
N LEU A 269 -20.42 10.81 -4.77
CA LEU A 269 -21.30 9.67 -4.99
C LEU A 269 -20.61 8.33 -4.71
N PHE A 270 -21.39 7.33 -4.31
CA PHE A 270 -20.96 5.94 -4.28
C PHE A 270 -20.92 5.38 -5.70
N ALA A 271 -19.77 4.90 -6.10
CA ALA A 271 -19.55 4.33 -7.42
C ALA A 271 -19.51 2.81 -7.37
N ASN A 272 -19.89 2.18 -8.47
CA ASN A 272 -19.94 0.74 -8.63
C ASN A 272 -18.72 0.25 -9.41
N VAL A 273 -17.95 -0.68 -8.83
CA VAL A 273 -16.89 -1.38 -9.56
C VAL A 273 -17.52 -2.50 -10.36
N THR A 274 -17.22 -2.54 -11.66
CA THR A 274 -17.77 -3.59 -12.54
C THR A 274 -16.98 -4.88 -12.43
N ASP A 275 -17.61 -6.02 -12.71
CA ASP A 275 -17.02 -7.35 -12.68
C ASP A 275 -16.30 -7.74 -13.99
N LYS A 276 -16.03 -6.78 -14.88
CA LYS A 276 -15.47 -7.05 -16.22
C LYS A 276 -13.99 -7.39 -16.18
N VAL A 277 -13.28 -6.79 -15.25
CA VAL A 277 -11.81 -6.91 -15.13
C VAL A 277 -11.42 -7.32 -13.72
N LEU A 278 -12.10 -6.75 -12.71
CA LEU A 278 -11.88 -7.04 -11.29
C LEU A 278 -12.94 -8.01 -10.79
N SER A 279 -12.53 -8.98 -9.99
CA SER A 279 -13.41 -9.98 -9.38
C SER A 279 -13.66 -9.74 -7.89
N GLY A 280 -13.05 -8.72 -7.30
CA GLY A 280 -13.23 -8.32 -5.91
C GLY A 280 -14.60 -7.69 -5.65
N THR A 281 -14.99 -7.64 -4.37
CA THR A 281 -16.14 -6.86 -3.90
C THR A 281 -15.60 -5.65 -3.14
N TYR A 282 -16.04 -4.46 -3.54
CA TYR A 282 -15.56 -3.20 -2.98
C TYR A 282 -16.76 -2.38 -2.51
N ASP A 283 -16.88 -2.25 -1.19
CA ASP A 283 -17.96 -1.49 -0.59
C ASP A 283 -17.60 -0.01 -0.46
N ASN A 284 -18.56 0.88 -0.69
CA ASN A 284 -18.41 2.32 -0.49
C ASN A 284 -17.21 2.95 -1.25
N VAL A 285 -17.04 2.60 -2.51
CA VAL A 285 -16.07 3.32 -3.35
C VAL A 285 -16.63 4.71 -3.65
N ILE A 286 -15.90 5.75 -3.26
CA ILE A 286 -16.32 7.15 -3.46
C ILE A 286 -15.72 7.67 -4.76
N ALA A 287 -16.60 8.19 -5.62
CA ALA A 287 -16.24 9.08 -6.70
C ALA A 287 -16.51 10.52 -6.25
N ALA A 288 -15.43 11.30 -6.12
CA ALA A 288 -15.47 12.65 -5.58
C ALA A 288 -15.28 13.67 -6.70
N ALA A 289 -16.30 14.47 -6.98
CA ALA A 289 -16.31 15.43 -8.07
C ALA A 289 -15.75 14.80 -9.37
N ALA A 290 -16.30 13.67 -9.76
CA ALA A 290 -15.79 12.89 -10.88
C ALA A 290 -16.25 13.47 -12.23
N ALA A 291 -15.36 13.39 -13.23
CA ALA A 291 -15.67 13.64 -14.64
C ALA A 291 -16.09 12.34 -15.34
N PRO A 292 -17.01 12.37 -16.32
CA PRO A 292 -17.33 11.18 -17.09
C PRO A 292 -16.28 10.87 -18.15
N VAL A 293 -16.14 9.60 -18.47
CA VAL A 293 -15.33 9.10 -19.57
C VAL A 293 -16.24 8.42 -20.58
N LYS A 294 -16.24 8.89 -21.84
CA LYS A 294 -17.02 8.27 -22.90
C LYS A 294 -16.22 7.14 -23.55
N ARG A 295 -16.79 5.95 -23.60
CA ARG A 295 -16.28 4.85 -24.40
C ARG A 295 -16.79 5.00 -25.83
N LEU A 296 -15.89 5.15 -26.80
CA LEU A 296 -16.22 5.38 -28.22
C LEU A 296 -16.62 4.10 -28.94
N PHE A 297 -16.13 2.95 -28.45
CA PHE A 297 -16.45 1.61 -28.94
C PHE A 297 -16.26 0.57 -27.83
N THR A 298 -16.84 -0.59 -27.97
CA THR A 298 -16.58 -1.74 -27.07
C THR A 298 -15.39 -2.58 -27.55
N SER A 299 -15.21 -2.68 -28.88
CA SER A 299 -14.08 -3.34 -29.52
C SER A 299 -13.86 -2.71 -30.89
N ASN A 300 -12.61 -2.47 -31.24
CA ASN A 300 -12.19 -2.01 -32.55
C ASN A 300 -10.80 -2.56 -32.86
N ASN A 301 -10.69 -3.38 -33.93
CA ASN A 301 -9.50 -4.14 -34.25
C ASN A 301 -9.04 -5.01 -33.06
N ASP A 302 -7.86 -4.74 -32.54
CA ASP A 302 -7.19 -5.43 -31.43
C ASP A 302 -7.40 -4.75 -30.07
N ILE A 303 -8.15 -3.64 -30.01
CA ILE A 303 -8.44 -2.88 -28.79
C ILE A 303 -9.85 -3.20 -28.30
N ALA A 304 -9.98 -3.62 -27.05
CA ALA A 304 -11.24 -3.74 -26.34
C ALA A 304 -11.32 -2.68 -25.22
N THR A 305 -12.52 -2.10 -25.02
CA THR A 305 -12.72 -1.12 -23.96
C THR A 305 -13.69 -1.63 -22.91
N TYR A 306 -13.43 -1.29 -21.66
CA TYR A 306 -14.21 -1.69 -20.49
C TYR A 306 -14.53 -0.47 -19.62
N SER A 307 -15.70 -0.49 -18.99
CA SER A 307 -15.99 0.38 -17.86
C SER A 307 -15.54 -0.35 -16.59
N ILE A 308 -14.74 0.30 -15.77
CA ILE A 308 -14.21 -0.29 -14.53
C ILE A 308 -14.97 0.26 -13.33
N LEU A 309 -15.17 1.57 -13.31
CA LEU A 309 -15.93 2.27 -12.28
C LEU A 309 -17.09 3.03 -12.95
N GLU A 310 -18.29 2.82 -12.45
CA GLU A 310 -19.52 3.43 -12.99
C GLU A 310 -20.34 4.11 -11.90
N THR A 311 -21.17 5.06 -12.31
CA THR A 311 -22.21 5.60 -11.43
C THR A 311 -23.40 4.63 -11.31
N SER A 312 -24.34 4.96 -10.43
CA SER A 312 -25.70 4.44 -10.49
C SER A 312 -26.42 4.92 -11.78
N ASP A 313 -27.62 4.42 -12.05
CA ASP A 313 -28.51 4.85 -13.13
C ASP A 313 -29.29 6.14 -12.77
N THR A 314 -29.13 6.64 -11.55
CA THR A 314 -29.73 7.89 -11.06
C THR A 314 -28.77 9.08 -11.11
N ALA A 315 -27.55 8.89 -11.63
CA ALA A 315 -26.58 9.97 -11.81
C ALA A 315 -26.88 10.82 -13.06
N TYR A 316 -26.37 12.04 -13.06
CA TYR A 316 -26.46 12.93 -14.20
C TYR A 316 -25.22 13.79 -14.36
N LEU A 317 -24.97 14.24 -15.60
CA LEU A 317 -23.86 15.13 -15.91
C LEU A 317 -24.32 16.58 -15.84
N THR A 318 -23.63 17.41 -15.07
CA THR A 318 -23.81 18.87 -15.07
C THR A 318 -22.52 19.60 -15.40
N THR A 319 -22.64 20.69 -16.18
CA THR A 319 -21.54 21.61 -16.50
C THR A 319 -21.58 22.89 -15.70
N THR A 320 -22.70 23.15 -15.03
CA THR A 320 -22.95 24.38 -14.23
C THR A 320 -22.64 24.20 -12.75
N GLN A 321 -22.42 22.96 -12.31
CA GLN A 321 -22.28 22.58 -10.89
C GLN A 321 -23.51 22.94 -10.03
N GLU A 322 -24.64 23.23 -10.65
CA GLU A 322 -25.91 23.47 -9.97
C GLU A 322 -26.73 22.17 -9.92
N VAL A 323 -27.45 21.96 -8.82
CA VAL A 323 -28.35 20.83 -8.66
C VAL A 323 -29.57 21.03 -9.54
N GLU A 324 -29.86 20.08 -10.42
CA GLU A 324 -31.02 20.05 -11.27
C GLU A 324 -32.23 19.46 -10.54
N GLU A 325 -33.42 20.07 -10.64
CA GLU A 325 -34.64 19.55 -10.00
C GLU A 325 -35.16 18.25 -10.63
N ASN A 326 -35.02 18.11 -11.95
CA ASN A 326 -35.44 16.91 -12.70
C ASN A 326 -34.41 16.60 -13.77
N PRO A 327 -33.25 16.06 -13.37
CA PRO A 327 -32.18 15.78 -14.28
C PRO A 327 -32.51 14.59 -15.21
N ASN A 328 -31.87 14.57 -16.35
CA ASN A 328 -31.86 13.43 -17.24
C ASN A 328 -30.79 12.46 -16.77
N THR A 329 -31.16 11.40 -16.08
CA THR A 329 -30.24 10.45 -15.44
C THR A 329 -29.80 9.34 -16.37
N ASP A 330 -28.60 8.83 -16.16
CA ASP A 330 -28.04 7.69 -16.87
C ASP A 330 -26.88 7.07 -16.04
N THR A 331 -26.39 5.92 -16.47
CA THR A 331 -25.16 5.33 -15.94
C THR A 331 -23.96 5.86 -16.72
N TYR A 332 -22.99 6.43 -16.02
CA TYR A 332 -21.79 7.00 -16.61
C TYR A 332 -20.55 6.18 -16.23
N THR A 333 -19.68 5.94 -17.20
CA THR A 333 -18.34 5.44 -16.92
C THR A 333 -17.52 6.56 -16.28
N ILE A 334 -16.92 6.26 -15.14
CA ILE A 334 -15.99 7.15 -14.42
C ILE A 334 -14.55 6.74 -14.77
N THR A 335 -14.23 5.44 -14.68
CA THR A 335 -12.93 4.90 -15.06
C THR A 335 -13.10 3.97 -16.25
N GLY A 336 -12.51 4.33 -17.37
CA GLY A 336 -12.46 3.52 -18.59
C GLY A 336 -11.09 2.87 -18.77
N LEU A 337 -11.08 1.62 -19.21
CA LEU A 337 -9.89 0.87 -19.60
C LEU A 337 -9.99 0.48 -21.07
N ALA A 338 -8.94 0.80 -21.84
CA ALA A 338 -8.70 0.24 -23.17
C ALA A 338 -7.53 -0.73 -23.09
N GLN A 339 -7.68 -1.91 -23.68
CA GLN A 339 -6.71 -2.99 -23.57
C GLN A 339 -6.45 -3.61 -24.93
N ARG A 340 -5.17 -3.83 -25.25
CA ARG A 340 -4.68 -4.56 -26.39
C ARG A 340 -3.75 -5.67 -25.93
N TYR A 341 -4.00 -6.90 -26.37
CA TYR A 341 -3.12 -8.02 -26.09
C TYR A 341 -1.87 -7.95 -26.98
N MET A 342 -0.70 -8.05 -26.35
CA MET A 342 0.59 -7.97 -27.00
C MET A 342 1.23 -9.35 -27.21
N ASP A 343 0.67 -10.38 -26.57
CA ASP A 343 1.09 -11.77 -26.72
C ASP A 343 -0.07 -12.68 -27.13
N ASN A 344 0.25 -13.85 -27.68
CA ASN A 344 -0.73 -14.85 -28.10
C ASN A 344 -1.39 -15.60 -26.93
N GLN A 345 -0.92 -15.40 -25.69
CA GLN A 345 -1.43 -16.06 -24.49
C GLN A 345 -2.44 -15.20 -23.72
N GLY A 346 -2.61 -13.95 -24.13
CA GLY A 346 -3.50 -12.99 -23.47
C GLY A 346 -3.02 -12.59 -22.06
N LYS A 347 -1.70 -12.64 -21.82
CA LYS A 347 -1.09 -12.33 -20.51
C LYS A 347 -0.43 -10.96 -20.47
N ILE A 348 0.11 -10.51 -21.60
CA ILE A 348 0.81 -9.22 -21.72
C ILE A 348 -0.10 -8.26 -22.46
N CYS A 349 -0.37 -7.12 -21.85
CA CYS A 349 -1.28 -6.11 -22.38
C CYS A 349 -0.60 -4.75 -22.46
N ALA A 350 -0.93 -4.01 -23.52
CA ALA A 350 -0.82 -2.56 -23.55
C ALA A 350 -2.18 -1.98 -23.12
N ASN A 351 -2.17 -1.18 -22.07
CA ASN A 351 -3.38 -0.63 -21.47
C ASN A 351 -3.35 0.90 -21.53
N VAL A 352 -4.52 1.49 -21.77
CA VAL A 352 -4.76 2.92 -21.55
C VAL A 352 -5.95 3.05 -20.61
N VAL A 353 -5.74 3.75 -19.50
CA VAL A 353 -6.79 4.07 -18.52
C VAL A 353 -7.06 5.56 -18.58
N VAL A 354 -8.32 5.92 -18.62
CA VAL A 354 -8.78 7.30 -18.36
C VAL A 354 -9.69 7.25 -17.14
N ASP A 355 -9.31 7.98 -16.10
CA ASP A 355 -10.01 7.97 -14.83
C ASP A 355 -10.47 9.37 -14.44
N GLY A 356 -11.79 9.56 -14.44
CA GLY A 356 -12.43 10.82 -14.04
C GLY A 356 -12.48 11.06 -12.53
N ASN A 357 -12.04 10.11 -11.70
CA ASN A 357 -12.07 10.23 -10.24
C ASN A 357 -10.71 10.67 -9.66
N SER A 358 -10.11 11.70 -10.21
CA SER A 358 -8.80 12.21 -9.77
C SER A 358 -8.74 12.51 -8.26
N MET A 359 -9.81 13.03 -7.66
CA MET A 359 -9.87 13.31 -6.24
C MET A 359 -9.93 12.06 -5.35
N GLY A 360 -10.33 10.91 -5.91
CA GLY A 360 -10.36 9.63 -5.19
C GLY A 360 -8.99 9.15 -4.69
N TYR A 361 -7.89 9.70 -5.25
CA TYR A 361 -6.52 9.41 -4.86
C TYR A 361 -6.00 10.25 -3.69
N LEU A 362 -6.73 11.27 -3.29
CA LEU A 362 -6.36 12.11 -2.16
C LEU A 362 -6.50 11.33 -0.83
N SER A 363 -5.70 11.72 0.15
CA SER A 363 -5.66 11.07 1.47
C SER A 363 -7.02 10.97 2.16
N THR A 364 -7.91 11.91 1.91
CA THR A 364 -9.28 11.96 2.45
C THR A 364 -10.08 10.70 2.09
N PHE A 365 -9.94 10.20 0.86
CA PHE A 365 -10.67 9.03 0.38
C PHE A 365 -9.82 7.76 0.42
N LEU A 366 -8.58 7.84 -0.07
CA LEU A 366 -7.67 6.70 -0.15
C LEU A 366 -7.15 6.25 1.23
N GLY A 367 -6.96 7.18 2.15
CA GLY A 367 -6.48 6.91 3.51
C GLY A 367 -7.56 6.53 4.51
N ASN A 368 -8.84 6.60 4.13
CA ASN A 368 -9.95 6.32 5.04
C ASN A 368 -10.44 4.87 4.85
N SER A 369 -10.28 4.07 5.90
CA SER A 369 -10.64 2.63 5.89
C SER A 369 -12.14 2.34 5.82
N THR A 370 -13.03 3.35 5.92
CA THR A 370 -14.47 3.18 5.71
C THR A 370 -14.86 3.14 4.24
N PHE A 371 -13.93 3.54 3.35
CA PHE A 371 -14.14 3.56 1.91
C PHE A 371 -13.35 2.44 1.23
N GLY A 372 -13.94 1.84 0.20
CA GLY A 372 -13.30 0.83 -0.63
C GLY A 372 -12.28 1.36 -1.63
N ASN A 373 -12.01 2.69 -1.64
CA ASN A 373 -11.11 3.32 -2.61
C ASN A 373 -9.71 2.71 -2.60
N LYS A 374 -9.15 2.44 -1.41
CA LYS A 374 -7.82 1.87 -1.28
C LYS A 374 -7.73 0.47 -1.89
N ASP A 375 -8.66 -0.41 -1.53
CA ASP A 375 -8.65 -1.81 -1.97
C ASP A 375 -8.94 -1.89 -3.48
N TYR A 376 -9.93 -1.12 -3.96
CA TYR A 376 -10.21 -0.99 -5.39
C TYR A 376 -8.99 -0.52 -6.18
N THR A 377 -8.36 0.57 -5.76
CA THR A 377 -7.21 1.17 -6.45
C THR A 377 -6.04 0.19 -6.51
N LEU A 378 -5.74 -0.46 -5.38
CA LEU A 378 -4.64 -1.42 -5.29
C LEU A 378 -4.87 -2.64 -6.19
N ASP A 379 -6.06 -3.22 -6.15
CA ASP A 379 -6.39 -4.40 -6.96
C ASP A 379 -6.41 -4.05 -8.45
N PHE A 380 -6.86 -2.85 -8.80
CA PHE A 380 -6.82 -2.39 -10.20
C PHE A 380 -5.37 -2.21 -10.69
N ILE A 381 -4.50 -1.58 -9.90
CA ILE A 381 -3.07 -1.43 -10.23
C ILE A 381 -2.39 -2.80 -10.35
N LYS A 382 -2.67 -3.74 -9.46
CA LYS A 382 -2.17 -5.12 -9.55
C LYS A 382 -2.64 -5.84 -10.80
N ASN A 383 -3.90 -5.66 -11.16
CA ASN A 383 -4.44 -6.24 -12.40
C ASN A 383 -3.72 -5.67 -13.63
N LEU A 384 -3.53 -4.36 -13.71
CA LEU A 384 -2.85 -3.68 -14.81
C LEU A 384 -1.39 -4.12 -14.97
N THR A 385 -0.70 -4.46 -13.88
CA THR A 385 0.70 -4.88 -13.88
C THR A 385 0.88 -6.40 -13.94
N GLY A 386 -0.21 -7.17 -13.89
CA GLY A 386 -0.16 -8.63 -13.86
C GLY A 386 0.42 -9.20 -12.56
N THR A 387 0.32 -8.45 -11.45
CA THR A 387 0.86 -8.85 -10.15
C THR A 387 -0.20 -9.38 -9.17
N THR A 388 -1.37 -9.77 -9.66
CA THR A 388 -2.48 -10.29 -8.86
C THR A 388 -2.14 -11.55 -8.06
N ASP A 389 -1.26 -12.40 -8.61
CA ASP A 389 -0.83 -13.66 -7.99
C ASP A 389 0.43 -13.51 -7.11
N THR A 390 1.04 -12.31 -7.08
CA THR A 390 2.18 -12.06 -6.21
C THR A 390 1.70 -11.91 -4.77
N ARG A 391 2.44 -12.49 -3.82
CA ARG A 391 2.24 -12.22 -2.39
C ARG A 391 2.50 -10.74 -2.17
N VAL A 392 1.44 -9.98 -2.10
CA VAL A 392 1.52 -8.53 -1.93
C VAL A 392 1.02 -8.21 -0.53
N GLY A 393 1.87 -7.50 0.19
CA GLY A 393 1.53 -6.97 1.49
C GLY A 393 1.10 -8.05 2.48
N LEU A 394 2.05 -8.75 3.10
CA LEU A 394 1.73 -9.52 4.30
C LEU A 394 0.95 -8.62 5.24
N VAL A 395 -0.21 -9.11 5.67
CA VAL A 395 -1.00 -8.42 6.70
C VAL A 395 -0.12 -8.26 7.93
N VAL A 396 0.28 -7.04 8.22
CA VAL A 396 1.09 -6.76 9.39
C VAL A 396 0.19 -6.82 10.61
N ASN A 397 0.17 -7.97 11.27
CA ASN A 397 -0.51 -8.14 12.54
C ASN A 397 0.19 -7.29 13.60
N GLN A 398 -0.53 -6.36 14.18
CA GLN A 398 -0.02 -5.52 15.25
C GLN A 398 -0.16 -6.25 16.59
N THR A 399 0.96 -6.48 17.27
CA THR A 399 0.96 -7.11 18.60
C THR A 399 1.39 -6.08 19.63
N GLN A 400 0.61 -5.89 20.70
CA GLN A 400 0.97 -4.97 21.77
C GLN A 400 2.29 -5.40 22.44
N THR A 401 3.25 -4.49 22.53
CA THR A 401 4.64 -4.81 22.92
C THR A 401 4.83 -4.99 24.42
N ASN A 402 3.93 -4.49 25.27
CA ASN A 402 4.19 -4.28 26.70
C ASN A 402 3.17 -4.85 27.67
N THR A 403 2.21 -5.65 27.26
CA THR A 403 1.28 -6.28 28.20
C THR A 403 1.44 -7.78 28.23
N LEU A 404 1.92 -8.29 29.35
CA LEU A 404 1.29 -9.50 29.87
C LEU A 404 -0.18 -9.15 30.05
N ASP A 405 -1.03 -9.63 29.16
CA ASP A 405 -2.47 -9.53 29.32
C ASP A 405 -2.85 -10.39 30.54
N ILE A 406 -2.66 -9.80 31.73
CA ILE A 406 -3.14 -10.38 32.96
C ILE A 406 -4.62 -10.02 33.05
N SER A 407 -5.44 -10.76 32.31
CA SER A 407 -6.91 -10.68 32.38
C SER A 407 -7.46 -11.11 33.74
N ALA A 408 -6.58 -11.50 34.68
CA ALA A 408 -6.94 -11.84 36.05
C ALA A 408 -7.16 -10.57 36.91
N SER A 409 -8.31 -10.46 37.53
CA SER A 409 -8.57 -9.36 38.47
C SER A 409 -7.54 -9.35 39.61
N SER A 410 -7.26 -8.16 40.18
CA SER A 410 -6.34 -8.01 41.31
C SER A 410 -6.63 -8.97 42.47
N ALA A 411 -7.91 -9.29 42.69
CA ALA A 411 -8.36 -10.26 43.71
C ALA A 411 -7.88 -11.69 43.37
N VAL A 412 -7.90 -12.10 42.09
CA VAL A 412 -7.42 -13.41 41.65
C VAL A 412 -5.90 -13.49 41.78
N ILE A 413 -5.16 -12.44 41.39
CA ILE A 413 -3.71 -12.36 41.53
C ILE A 413 -3.30 -12.45 43.00
N GLN A 414 -3.97 -11.69 43.89
CA GLN A 414 -3.71 -11.77 45.34
C GLN A 414 -4.06 -13.14 45.92
N THR A 415 -5.16 -13.75 45.50
CA THR A 415 -5.57 -15.08 45.98
C THR A 415 -4.56 -16.16 45.57
N ILE A 416 -4.06 -16.12 44.31
CA ILE A 416 -3.04 -17.06 43.84
C ILE A 416 -1.68 -16.76 44.49
N GLY A 417 -1.26 -15.52 44.55
CA GLY A 417 0.03 -15.11 45.11
C GLY A 417 0.10 -15.37 46.63
N LEU A 418 -0.81 -14.83 47.40
CA LEU A 418 -0.86 -14.97 48.86
C LEU A 418 -1.41 -16.35 49.29
N GLY A 419 -2.50 -16.80 48.64
CA GLY A 419 -3.14 -18.06 49.03
C GLY A 419 -2.31 -19.27 48.61
N LEU A 420 -2.07 -19.46 47.33
CA LEU A 420 -1.42 -20.67 46.82
C LEU A 420 0.08 -20.71 47.14
N PHE A 421 0.80 -19.65 46.79
CA PHE A 421 2.28 -19.68 46.90
C PHE A 421 2.78 -19.38 48.33
N THR A 422 2.11 -18.52 49.08
CA THR A 422 2.59 -18.11 50.40
C THR A 422 2.04 -18.98 51.55
N ILE A 423 0.88 -19.59 51.38
CA ILE A 423 0.24 -20.39 52.43
C ILE A 423 0.19 -21.87 52.04
N VAL A 424 -0.50 -22.22 50.95
CA VAL A 424 -0.78 -23.63 50.61
C VAL A 424 0.50 -24.42 50.33
N LEU A 425 1.40 -23.87 49.56
CA LEU A 425 2.60 -24.57 49.15
C LEU A 425 3.59 -24.77 50.31
N PRO A 426 3.89 -23.80 51.19
CA PRO A 426 4.70 -24.01 52.40
C PRO A 426 4.06 -24.97 53.38
N VAL A 427 2.75 -24.92 53.61
CA VAL A 427 2.02 -25.85 54.49
C VAL A 427 2.09 -27.27 53.95
N ALA A 428 1.89 -27.44 52.63
CA ALA A 428 2.02 -28.77 52.02
C ALA A 428 3.45 -29.40 52.19
N VAL A 429 4.49 -28.56 52.00
CA VAL A 429 5.89 -28.99 52.23
C VAL A 429 6.12 -29.33 53.67
N LEU A 430 5.60 -28.56 54.65
CA LEU A 430 5.70 -28.88 56.08
C LEU A 430 4.98 -30.18 56.44
N VAL A 431 3.78 -30.41 55.91
CA VAL A 431 3.02 -31.63 56.14
C VAL A 431 3.74 -32.85 55.59
N ILE A 432 4.26 -32.75 54.35
CA ILE A 432 5.04 -33.83 53.74
C ILE A 432 6.32 -34.09 54.55
N GLY A 433 7.02 -33.04 54.97
CA GLY A 433 8.19 -33.13 55.83
C GLY A 433 7.91 -33.82 57.15
N LEU A 434 6.77 -33.47 57.80
CA LEU A 434 6.32 -34.06 59.05
C LEU A 434 5.95 -35.52 58.88
N VAL A 435 5.27 -35.90 57.82
CA VAL A 435 4.92 -37.31 57.49
C VAL A 435 6.18 -38.14 57.30
N ILE A 436 7.14 -37.61 56.55
CA ILE A 436 8.43 -38.31 56.35
C ILE A 436 9.19 -38.46 57.68
N PHE A 437 9.22 -37.39 58.50
CA PHE A 437 9.86 -37.39 59.79
C PHE A 437 9.23 -38.43 60.75
N LEU A 438 7.92 -38.48 60.84
CA LEU A 438 7.18 -39.43 61.66
C LEU A 438 7.37 -40.87 61.20
N ARG A 439 7.36 -41.13 59.90
CA ARG A 439 7.66 -42.46 59.31
C ARG A 439 9.07 -42.92 59.64
N ARG A 440 10.06 -42.05 59.60
CA ARG A 440 11.45 -42.40 59.95
C ARG A 440 11.66 -42.61 61.45
N ARG A 441 10.81 -42.07 62.31
CA ARG A 441 10.89 -42.22 63.75
C ARG A 441 10.26 -43.55 64.22
N HIS A 442 9.44 -44.18 63.41
CA HIS A 442 8.79 -45.46 63.70
C HIS A 442 9.41 -46.65 62.94
N LEU A 443 10.49 -46.43 62.28
CA LEU A 443 11.46 -47.44 61.77
C LEU A 443 12.67 -47.52 62.69
#